data_9fd6a17dc09abeaf3a20d8388d2a0cdc
#
_entry.id   9fd6a17dc09abeaf3a20d8388d2a0cdc
#
_cell.length_a   1.000
_cell.length_b   1.000
_cell.length_c   1.000
_cell.angle_alpha   90.00
_cell.angle_beta   90.00
_cell.angle_gamma   90.00
#
_symmetry.space_group_name_H-M   'P 1'
#
loop_
_entity.id
_entity.type
_entity.pdbx_description
1 polymer ?
#
loop_
_entity_poly.entity_id
_entity_poly.type
_entity_poly.pdbx_seq_one_letter_code
_entity_poly.pdbx_strand_id
1 'polypeptide(L)'
;MSDGPTIYATEPLQTYLDDAASKKPAPGGGSVSACVGALGAALVSMVCNLTQGREKFADVEAEIVALVEKAEAARAQLQKLLQDDTTAYN
;
A
#
# COMPACT_ATOMS: atom_id res chain seq x y z
N MET A 1 22.25 -19.03 -1.59
CA MET A 1 20.81 -19.03 -1.82
C MET A 1 20.06 -18.65 -0.55
N SER A 2 19.10 -17.81 -0.67
CA SER A 2 18.32 -17.37 0.48
C SER A 2 17.26 -18.39 0.84
N ASP A 3 17.19 -18.76 2.11
CA ASP A 3 16.19 -19.69 2.61
C ASP A 3 15.06 -18.98 3.35
N GLY A 4 15.16 -17.66 3.48
CA GLY A 4 14.15 -16.88 4.16
C GLY A 4 13.02 -16.44 3.24
N PRO A 5 11.97 -15.83 3.81
CA PRO A 5 10.89 -15.30 3.01
C PRO A 5 11.36 -14.13 2.12
N THR A 6 10.72 -14.01 0.96
CA THR A 6 11.00 -12.90 0.05
C THR A 6 10.49 -11.60 0.67
N ILE A 7 11.31 -10.55 0.62
CA ILE A 7 10.94 -9.23 1.13
C ILE A 7 10.30 -8.45 -0.02
N TYR A 8 9.04 -8.70 -0.29
CA TYR A 8 8.34 -8.11 -1.43
C TYR A 8 8.28 -6.59 -1.39
N ALA A 9 8.28 -5.99 -0.19
CA ALA A 9 8.23 -4.53 -0.08
C ALA A 9 9.42 -3.84 -0.76
N THR A 10 10.54 -4.55 -0.90
CA THR A 10 11.76 -4.00 -1.50
C THR A 10 12.14 -4.67 -2.82
N GLU A 11 11.35 -5.64 -3.27
CA GLU A 11 11.59 -6.31 -4.54
C GLU A 11 10.99 -5.51 -5.70
N PRO A 12 11.47 -5.72 -6.93
CA PRO A 12 10.84 -5.11 -8.09
C PRO A 12 9.36 -5.48 -8.19
N LEU A 13 8.55 -4.55 -8.66
CA LEU A 13 7.12 -4.80 -8.83
C LEU A 13 6.87 -6.02 -9.71
N GLN A 14 7.68 -6.22 -10.73
CA GLN A 14 7.57 -7.37 -11.63
C GLN A 14 7.63 -8.68 -10.85
N THR A 15 8.55 -8.79 -9.89
CA THR A 15 8.69 -9.99 -9.07
C THR A 15 7.41 -10.27 -8.29
N TYR A 16 6.85 -9.21 -7.68
CA TYR A 16 5.62 -9.35 -6.91
C TYR A 16 4.46 -9.82 -7.78
N LEU A 17 4.31 -9.22 -8.95
CA LEU A 17 3.23 -9.56 -9.88
C LEU A 17 3.38 -10.99 -10.41
N ASP A 18 4.58 -11.38 -10.77
CA ASP A 18 4.84 -12.73 -11.29
C ASP A 18 4.56 -13.79 -10.23
N ASP A 19 5.01 -13.56 -9.01
CA ASP A 19 4.79 -14.51 -7.93
C ASP A 19 3.32 -14.58 -7.53
N ALA A 20 2.63 -13.43 -7.51
CA ALA A 20 1.20 -13.39 -7.20
C ALA A 20 0.38 -14.19 -8.21
N ALA A 21 0.79 -14.18 -9.47
CA ALA A 21 0.08 -14.88 -10.55
C ALA A 21 0.43 -16.37 -10.63
N SER A 22 1.46 -16.80 -9.92
CA SER A 22 1.97 -18.16 -10.01
C SER A 22 1.27 -19.10 -9.04
N LYS A 23 1.78 -20.34 -8.96
CA LYS A 23 1.29 -21.34 -8.02
C LYS A 23 1.98 -21.24 -6.65
N LYS A 24 2.91 -20.30 -6.49
CA LYS A 24 3.60 -20.13 -5.23
C LYS A 24 2.63 -19.73 -4.13
N PRO A 25 2.84 -20.18 -2.89
CA PRO A 25 1.99 -19.76 -1.78
C PRO A 25 2.18 -18.29 -1.40
N ALA A 26 3.30 -17.69 -1.75
CA ALA A 26 3.58 -16.28 -1.50
C ALA A 26 3.57 -15.52 -2.82
N PRO A 27 3.12 -14.27 -2.84
CA PRO A 27 2.70 -13.48 -1.65
C PRO A 27 1.35 -13.86 -1.05
N GLY A 28 0.52 -14.58 -1.78
CA GLY A 28 -0.78 -14.99 -1.28
C GLY A 28 -1.86 -13.92 -1.39
N GLY A 29 -3.11 -14.38 -1.26
CA GLY A 29 -4.28 -13.51 -1.48
C GLY A 29 -4.41 -12.38 -0.47
N GLY A 30 -4.07 -12.62 0.80
CA GLY A 30 -4.13 -11.60 1.83
C GLY A 30 -3.16 -10.46 1.56
N SER A 31 -1.93 -10.82 1.17
CA SER A 31 -0.92 -9.82 0.82
C SER A 31 -1.37 -9.00 -0.40
N VAL A 32 -1.88 -9.67 -1.44
CA VAL A 32 -2.33 -8.98 -2.65
C VAL A 32 -3.49 -8.03 -2.34
N SER A 33 -4.44 -8.47 -1.51
CA SER A 33 -5.56 -7.62 -1.10
C SER A 33 -5.07 -6.39 -0.34
N ALA A 34 -4.09 -6.56 0.56
CA ALA A 34 -3.50 -5.45 1.30
C ALA A 34 -2.77 -4.49 0.35
N CYS A 35 -2.10 -5.02 -0.67
CA CYS A 35 -1.42 -4.20 -1.67
C CYS A 35 -2.42 -3.33 -2.45
N VAL A 36 -3.54 -3.91 -2.86
CA VAL A 36 -4.59 -3.16 -3.55
C VAL A 36 -5.14 -2.05 -2.64
N GLY A 37 -5.36 -2.38 -1.36
CA GLY A 37 -5.80 -1.38 -0.38
C GLY A 37 -4.80 -0.24 -0.20
N ALA A 38 -3.52 -0.57 -0.13
CA ALA A 38 -2.46 0.43 0.00
C ALA A 38 -2.40 1.35 -1.22
N LEU A 39 -2.56 0.78 -2.42
CA LEU A 39 -2.61 1.58 -3.64
C LEU A 39 -3.81 2.52 -3.64
N GLY A 40 -4.97 2.02 -3.16
CA GLY A 40 -6.16 2.85 -3.03
C GLY A 40 -5.94 4.01 -2.08
N ALA A 41 -5.33 3.74 -0.92
CA ALA A 41 -5.01 4.79 0.06
C ALA A 41 -4.04 5.81 -0.53
N ALA A 42 -3.04 5.33 -1.30
CA ALA A 42 -2.08 6.22 -1.96
C ALA A 42 -2.77 7.16 -2.96
N LEU A 43 -3.77 6.63 -3.69
CA LEU A 43 -4.55 7.46 -4.62
C LEU A 43 -5.34 8.55 -3.90
N VAL A 44 -5.92 8.22 -2.74
CA VAL A 44 -6.61 9.22 -1.92
C VAL A 44 -5.64 10.31 -1.50
N SER A 45 -4.45 9.91 -1.03
CA SER A 45 -3.41 10.88 -0.67
C SER A 45 -3.03 11.76 -1.85
N MET A 46 -2.90 11.18 -3.03
CA MET A 46 -2.56 11.94 -4.25
C MET A 46 -3.61 13.01 -4.54
N VAL A 47 -4.88 12.63 -4.54
CA VAL A 47 -5.96 13.58 -4.81
C VAL A 47 -5.97 14.71 -3.79
N CYS A 48 -5.83 14.36 -2.50
CA CYS A 48 -5.81 15.35 -1.44
C CYS A 48 -4.62 16.29 -1.56
N ASN A 49 -3.44 15.75 -1.87
CA ASN A 49 -2.23 16.57 -2.02
C ASN A 49 -2.34 17.52 -3.22
N LEU A 50 -2.99 17.10 -4.29
CA LEU A 50 -3.22 17.96 -5.46
C LEU A 50 -4.23 19.06 -5.16
N THR A 51 -5.11 18.85 -4.21
CA THR A 51 -6.16 19.81 -3.83
C THR A 51 -5.67 20.77 -2.75
N GLN A 52 -4.82 20.30 -1.86
CA GLN A 52 -4.32 21.03 -0.71
C GLN A 52 -3.58 22.30 -1.14
N GLY A 53 -3.80 23.39 -0.43
CA GLY A 53 -3.14 24.65 -0.73
C GLY A 53 -3.76 25.46 -1.85
N ARG A 54 -4.77 24.94 -2.52
CA ARG A 54 -5.46 25.69 -3.58
C ARG A 54 -6.49 26.61 -2.97
N GLU A 55 -6.47 27.86 -3.38
CA GLU A 55 -7.40 28.88 -2.89
C GLU A 55 -8.86 28.47 -3.05
N LYS A 56 -9.16 27.80 -4.16
CA LYS A 56 -10.51 27.31 -4.46
C LYS A 56 -11.06 26.38 -3.37
N PHE A 57 -10.18 25.68 -2.66
CA PHE A 57 -10.57 24.70 -1.66
C PHE A 57 -10.16 25.12 -0.23
N ALA A 58 -9.87 26.42 -0.03
CA ALA A 58 -9.42 26.92 1.28
C ALA A 58 -10.41 26.60 2.41
N ASP A 59 -11.70 26.61 2.12
CA ASP A 59 -12.73 26.35 3.13
C ASP A 59 -12.65 24.95 3.74
N VAL A 60 -12.11 23.99 2.99
CA VAL A 60 -12.03 22.57 3.43
C VAL A 60 -10.59 22.12 3.65
N GLU A 61 -9.65 23.05 3.67
CA GLU A 61 -8.22 22.72 3.81
C GLU A 61 -7.93 21.84 5.01
N ALA A 62 -8.49 22.17 6.19
CA ALA A 62 -8.26 21.40 7.41
C ALA A 62 -8.80 19.97 7.27
N GLU A 63 -9.93 19.79 6.59
CA GLU A 63 -10.51 18.47 6.36
C GLU A 63 -9.64 17.65 5.41
N ILE A 64 -9.08 18.31 4.39
CA ILE A 64 -8.19 17.65 3.44
C ILE A 64 -6.92 17.17 4.13
N VAL A 65 -6.33 18.01 4.97
CA VAL A 65 -5.13 17.63 5.75
C VAL A 65 -5.42 16.42 6.63
N ALA A 66 -6.56 16.43 7.33
CA ALA A 66 -6.95 15.31 8.19
C ALA A 66 -7.15 14.03 7.37
N LEU A 67 -7.73 14.15 6.18
CA LEU A 67 -7.95 13.00 5.31
C LEU A 67 -6.63 12.40 4.82
N VAL A 68 -5.66 13.24 4.46
CA VAL A 68 -4.33 12.78 4.07
C VAL A 68 -3.67 12.00 5.20
N GLU A 69 -3.76 12.50 6.42
CA GLU A 69 -3.19 11.82 7.59
C GLU A 69 -3.78 10.42 7.75
N LYS A 70 -5.11 10.31 7.61
CA LYS A 70 -5.79 9.02 7.73
C LYS A 70 -5.41 8.08 6.59
N ALA A 71 -5.32 8.60 5.37
CA ALA A 71 -4.96 7.80 4.21
C ALA A 71 -3.54 7.28 4.33
N GLU A 72 -2.61 8.11 4.79
CA GLU A 72 -1.21 7.69 4.95
C GLU A 72 -1.05 6.68 6.08
N ALA A 73 -1.82 6.82 7.17
CA ALA A 73 -1.80 5.84 8.24
C ALA A 73 -2.33 4.48 7.75
N ALA A 74 -3.41 4.50 6.97
CA ALA A 74 -3.98 3.29 6.39
C ALA A 74 -3.01 2.63 5.41
N ARG A 75 -2.34 3.44 4.58
CA ARG A 75 -1.35 2.94 3.62
C ARG A 75 -0.20 2.25 4.33
N ALA A 76 0.34 2.87 5.37
CA ALA A 76 1.44 2.30 6.13
C ALA A 76 1.05 0.98 6.77
N GLN A 77 -0.15 0.91 7.35
CA GLN A 77 -0.64 -0.32 7.97
C GLN A 77 -0.83 -1.43 6.94
N LEU A 78 -1.39 -1.10 5.79
CA LEU A 78 -1.61 -2.08 4.73
C LEU A 78 -0.30 -2.57 4.12
N GLN A 79 0.71 -1.69 3.99
CA GLN A 79 2.02 -2.08 3.53
C GLN A 79 2.68 -3.08 4.49
N LYS A 80 2.49 -2.87 5.79
CA LYS A 80 2.98 -3.79 6.79
C LYS A 80 2.27 -5.14 6.68
N LEU A 81 0.95 -5.13 6.53
CA LEU A 81 0.15 -6.34 6.38
C LEU A 81 0.55 -7.11 5.12
N LEU A 82 0.86 -6.41 4.04
CA LEU A 82 1.32 -7.02 2.81
C LEU A 82 2.51 -7.93 3.07
N GLN A 83 3.51 -7.45 3.81
CA GLN A 83 4.71 -8.21 4.10
C GLN A 83 4.49 -9.24 5.22
N ASP A 84 3.76 -8.86 6.27
CA ASP A 84 3.50 -9.76 7.39
C ASP A 84 2.70 -10.99 6.95
N ASP A 85 1.69 -10.79 6.11
CA ASP A 85 0.89 -11.90 5.59
C ASP A 85 1.75 -12.87 4.79
N THR A 86 2.61 -12.32 3.93
CA THR A 86 3.56 -13.12 3.15
C THR A 86 4.50 -13.89 4.05
N THR A 87 5.05 -13.23 5.05
CA THR A 87 6.01 -13.81 5.98
C THR A 87 5.38 -14.95 6.78
N ALA A 88 4.12 -14.85 7.12
CA ALA A 88 3.41 -15.88 7.88
C ALA A 88 3.34 -17.21 7.13
N TYR A 89 3.37 -17.19 5.80
CA TYR A 89 3.36 -18.41 4.99
C TYR A 89 4.72 -19.04 4.85
N ASN A 90 5.76 -18.33 5.13
CA ASN A 90 7.13 -18.80 4.96
C ASN A 90 7.79 -19.10 6.30
#